data_ff2d14ade02bb32fff46fc9d604e4d85
#
_entry.id   ff2d14ade02bb32fff46fc9d604e4d85
#
_cell.length_a   1.000
_cell.length_b   1.000
_cell.length_c   1.000
_cell.angle_alpha   90.00
_cell.angle_beta   90.00
_cell.angle_gamma   90.00
#
_symmetry.space_group_name_H-M   'P 1'
#
loop_
_entity.id
_entity.type
_entity.pdbx_description
1 polymer ?
#
loop_
_entity_poly.entity_id
_entity_poly.type
_entity_poly.pdbx_seq_one_letter_code
_entity_poly.pdbx_strand_id
1 'polypeptide(L)'
;AEGVAPVVDQLTSDGSIAPTIVVFASYYPDRSFATDDYEDDYALNRFFATTEIDTLIKAVESRYTTYARGDTSDESLRASRRHRAFGGFSMGATTTWDVFALRPQYFYGYMPMAGESWIGREEDADSAQIAQLVTAGAERAHYGPQDFRILASVGSLDPALGDMAPQLAQLRADYPDLMTDDSLQMWIDEGENHSMTSVGNQVAHDLPLLFPPA
;
A
#
# COMPACT_ATOMS: atom_id res chain seq x y z
N ALA A 1 4.80 4.30 -13.88
CA ALA A 1 5.46 5.61 -13.73
C ALA A 1 4.74 6.71 -14.51
N GLU A 2 4.22 6.44 -15.72
CA GLU A 2 3.69 7.48 -16.61
C GLU A 2 2.49 8.25 -16.04
N GLY A 3 1.60 7.62 -15.28
CA GLY A 3 0.44 8.30 -14.66
C GLY A 3 0.76 8.94 -13.30
N VAL A 4 1.73 8.43 -12.56
CA VAL A 4 2.02 8.85 -11.19
C VAL A 4 3.08 9.95 -11.11
N ALA A 5 4.17 9.85 -11.88
CA ALA A 5 5.28 10.79 -11.79
C ALA A 5 4.86 12.25 -12.03
N PRO A 6 4.06 12.59 -13.07
CA PRO A 6 3.60 13.96 -13.27
C PRO A 6 2.75 14.50 -12.11
N VAL A 7 1.95 13.65 -11.47
CA VAL A 7 1.14 14.02 -10.31
C VAL A 7 2.03 14.36 -9.12
N VAL A 8 3.03 13.52 -8.83
CA VAL A 8 3.99 13.76 -7.74
C VAL A 8 4.79 15.04 -7.98
N ASP A 9 5.24 15.27 -9.22
CA ASP A 9 5.96 16.49 -9.61
C ASP A 9 5.09 17.73 -9.38
N GLN A 10 3.81 17.67 -9.73
CA GLN A 10 2.86 18.76 -9.51
C GLN A 10 2.65 19.02 -8.01
N LEU A 11 2.33 17.98 -7.23
CA LEU A 11 2.10 18.09 -5.77
C LEU A 11 3.33 18.61 -5.03
N THR A 12 4.52 18.25 -5.50
CA THR A 12 5.78 18.74 -4.92
C THR A 12 6.00 20.22 -5.29
N SER A 13 5.75 20.58 -6.55
CA SER A 13 6.02 21.94 -7.05
C SER A 13 5.06 22.99 -6.49
N ASP A 14 3.81 22.62 -6.23
CA ASP A 14 2.83 23.52 -5.62
C ASP A 14 2.83 23.49 -4.08
N GLY A 15 3.67 22.63 -3.48
CA GLY A 15 3.83 22.52 -2.04
C GLY A 15 2.72 21.76 -1.34
N SER A 16 1.93 20.97 -2.05
CA SER A 16 0.87 20.12 -1.49
C SER A 16 1.43 18.94 -0.70
N ILE A 17 2.66 18.51 -1.00
CA ILE A 17 3.37 17.47 -0.26
C ILE A 17 4.77 17.95 0.15
N ALA A 18 5.28 17.39 1.25
CA ALA A 18 6.68 17.51 1.62
C ALA A 18 7.59 16.88 0.53
N PRO A 19 8.85 17.32 0.38
CA PRO A 19 9.80 16.68 -0.54
C PRO A 19 9.87 15.16 -0.30
N THR A 20 9.51 14.39 -1.32
CA THR A 20 9.30 12.94 -1.20
C THR A 20 10.10 12.19 -2.27
N ILE A 21 10.73 11.10 -1.89
CA ILE A 21 11.38 10.15 -2.80
C ILE A 21 10.35 9.10 -3.20
N VAL A 22 10.04 8.98 -4.49
CA VAL A 22 9.15 7.95 -5.00
C VAL A 22 9.97 6.87 -5.70
N VAL A 23 9.75 5.63 -5.30
CA VAL A 23 10.43 4.45 -5.86
C VAL A 23 9.40 3.61 -6.61
N PHE A 24 9.57 3.48 -7.92
CA PHE A 24 8.75 2.60 -8.74
C PHE A 24 9.40 1.22 -8.79
N ALA A 25 8.91 0.34 -7.95
CA ALA A 25 9.35 -1.05 -7.90
C ALA A 25 8.50 -1.94 -8.81
N SER A 26 9.03 -3.13 -9.13
CA SER A 26 8.32 -4.20 -9.81
C SER A 26 8.68 -5.51 -9.15
N TYR A 27 7.70 -6.42 -9.01
CA TYR A 27 7.93 -7.79 -8.59
C TYR A 27 8.37 -8.71 -9.75
N TYR A 28 8.44 -8.18 -10.96
CA TYR A 28 9.04 -8.88 -12.08
C TYR A 28 10.52 -8.53 -12.20
N PRO A 29 11.44 -9.50 -12.14
CA PRO A 29 12.86 -9.24 -12.44
C PRO A 29 13.06 -8.85 -13.92
N ASP A 30 12.26 -9.41 -14.81
CA ASP A 30 12.13 -9.01 -16.21
C ASP A 30 10.79 -9.51 -16.80
N ARG A 31 10.51 -9.21 -18.07
CA ARG A 31 9.24 -9.61 -18.71
C ARG A 31 9.09 -11.11 -18.95
N SER A 32 10.15 -11.89 -18.84
CA SER A 32 10.07 -13.35 -19.04
C SER A 32 9.31 -14.07 -17.92
N PHE A 33 9.12 -13.40 -16.77
CA PHE A 33 8.36 -13.91 -15.63
C PHE A 33 6.87 -13.53 -15.68
N ALA A 34 6.46 -12.61 -16.57
CA ALA A 34 5.05 -12.27 -16.73
C ALA A 34 4.30 -13.45 -17.36
N THR A 35 3.22 -13.87 -16.72
CA THR A 35 2.33 -14.91 -17.23
C THR A 35 1.22 -14.31 -18.11
N ASP A 36 0.48 -15.14 -18.82
CA ASP A 36 -0.69 -14.73 -19.60
C ASP A 36 -1.91 -14.48 -18.68
N ASP A 37 -1.89 -15.05 -17.46
CA ASP A 37 -2.89 -14.85 -16.42
C ASP A 37 -2.25 -14.21 -15.21
N TYR A 38 -2.68 -12.97 -14.90
CA TYR A 38 -2.15 -12.20 -13.75
C TYR A 38 -2.47 -12.87 -12.40
N GLU A 39 -3.45 -13.74 -12.32
CA GLU A 39 -3.77 -14.49 -11.10
C GLU A 39 -2.65 -15.46 -10.72
N ASP A 40 -1.93 -16.00 -11.70
CA ASP A 40 -0.78 -16.87 -11.48
C ASP A 40 0.43 -16.11 -10.91
N ASP A 41 0.43 -14.77 -11.02
CA ASP A 41 1.54 -13.94 -10.54
C ASP A 41 1.49 -13.64 -9.04
N TYR A 42 0.44 -14.03 -8.32
CA TYR A 42 0.29 -13.70 -6.89
C TYR A 42 1.45 -14.21 -6.03
N ALA A 43 2.03 -15.35 -6.35
CA ALA A 43 3.21 -15.86 -5.66
C ALA A 43 4.41 -14.89 -5.74
N LEU A 44 4.57 -14.16 -6.86
CA LEU A 44 5.61 -13.14 -7.04
C LEU A 44 5.32 -11.90 -6.17
N ASN A 45 4.07 -11.47 -6.07
CA ASN A 45 3.66 -10.37 -5.18
C ASN A 45 4.00 -10.69 -3.74
N ARG A 46 3.69 -11.90 -3.29
CA ARG A 46 4.03 -12.37 -1.94
C ARG A 46 5.54 -12.46 -1.72
N PHE A 47 6.29 -12.95 -2.69
CA PHE A 47 7.75 -12.99 -2.61
C PHE A 47 8.34 -11.58 -2.50
N PHE A 48 7.83 -10.62 -3.29
CA PHE A 48 8.20 -9.22 -3.16
C PHE A 48 7.92 -8.69 -1.75
N ALA A 49 6.70 -8.84 -1.25
CA ALA A 49 6.28 -8.35 0.06
C ALA A 49 7.02 -9.01 1.24
N THR A 50 7.50 -10.24 1.08
CA THR A 50 8.16 -10.99 2.17
C THR A 50 9.68 -10.97 2.11
N THR A 51 10.29 -10.74 0.95
CA THR A 51 11.72 -10.93 0.72
C THR A 51 12.38 -9.72 0.07
N GLU A 52 11.87 -9.29 -1.08
CA GLU A 52 12.54 -8.25 -1.88
C GLU A 52 12.39 -6.86 -1.27
N ILE A 53 11.27 -6.58 -0.60
CA ILE A 53 10.99 -5.30 0.04
C ILE A 53 12.05 -4.92 1.07
N ASP A 54 12.59 -5.89 1.81
CA ASP A 54 13.62 -5.65 2.81
C ASP A 54 14.93 -5.17 2.15
N THR A 55 15.28 -5.76 1.01
CA THR A 55 16.45 -5.35 0.22
C THR A 55 16.24 -3.98 -0.43
N LEU A 56 15.06 -3.75 -0.97
CA LEU A 56 14.68 -2.46 -1.58
C LEU A 56 14.77 -1.31 -0.59
N ILE A 57 14.18 -1.46 0.60
CA ILE A 57 14.22 -0.43 1.65
C ILE A 57 15.67 -0.11 2.00
N LYS A 58 16.48 -1.12 2.28
CA LYS A 58 17.89 -0.94 2.63
C LYS A 58 18.69 -0.27 1.51
N ALA A 59 18.43 -0.62 0.26
CA ALA A 59 19.09 -0.01 -0.89
C ALA A 59 18.74 1.49 -1.05
N VAL A 60 17.48 1.86 -0.82
CA VAL A 60 17.04 3.27 -0.87
C VAL A 60 17.60 4.05 0.31
N GLU A 61 17.43 3.55 1.53
CA GLU A 61 17.82 4.23 2.77
C GLU A 61 19.33 4.42 2.88
N SER A 62 20.14 3.50 2.33
CA SER A 62 21.62 3.65 2.30
C SER A 62 22.10 4.66 1.25
N ARG A 63 21.29 4.97 0.24
CA ARG A 63 21.72 5.76 -0.93
C ARG A 63 21.25 7.20 -0.91
N TYR A 64 20.11 7.46 -0.27
CA TYR A 64 19.47 8.77 -0.26
C TYR A 64 19.41 9.37 1.14
N THR A 65 19.31 10.69 1.22
CA THR A 65 19.10 11.39 2.49
C THR A 65 17.64 11.24 2.92
N THR A 66 17.43 10.44 3.95
CA THR A 66 16.12 10.10 4.49
C THR A 66 16.09 10.28 6.01
N TYR A 67 14.96 9.97 6.65
CA TYR A 67 14.83 9.98 8.11
C TYR A 67 15.61 8.85 8.80
N ALA A 68 16.00 7.77 8.09
CA ALA A 68 16.91 6.75 8.60
C ALA A 68 18.37 7.19 8.61
N ARG A 69 18.71 8.31 7.94
CA ARG A 69 20.03 8.95 7.94
C ARG A 69 21.17 7.99 7.49
N GLY A 70 20.86 7.09 6.57
CA GLY A 70 21.79 6.10 6.06
C GLY A 70 21.99 4.86 6.95
N ASP A 71 21.37 4.81 8.12
CA ASP A 71 21.36 3.62 8.98
C ASP A 71 20.26 2.64 8.51
N THR A 72 20.68 1.48 8.03
CA THR A 72 19.82 0.41 7.54
C THR A 72 19.60 -0.72 8.54
N SER A 73 19.92 -0.51 9.81
CA SER A 73 19.57 -1.44 10.89
C SER A 73 18.07 -1.54 11.04
N ASP A 74 17.56 -2.69 11.48
CA ASP A 74 16.14 -2.88 11.72
C ASP A 74 15.58 -1.88 12.75
N GLU A 75 16.37 -1.48 13.73
CA GLU A 75 16.00 -0.49 14.73
C GLU A 75 15.75 0.88 14.09
N SER A 76 16.69 1.36 13.27
CA SER A 76 16.59 2.64 12.56
C SER A 76 15.43 2.65 11.56
N LEU A 77 15.26 1.55 10.80
CA LEU A 77 14.17 1.41 9.86
C LEU A 77 12.80 1.41 10.53
N ARG A 78 12.65 0.79 11.69
CA ARG A 78 11.43 0.82 12.51
C ARG A 78 11.17 2.22 13.09
N ALA A 79 12.20 2.86 13.64
CA ALA A 79 12.10 4.20 14.21
C ALA A 79 11.67 5.26 13.18
N SER A 80 12.12 5.12 11.93
CA SER A 80 11.81 6.05 10.83
C SER A 80 10.56 5.66 10.01
N ARG A 81 9.82 4.60 10.39
CA ARG A 81 8.68 4.06 9.60
C ARG A 81 7.57 5.06 9.30
N ARG A 82 7.36 6.06 10.16
CA ARG A 82 6.33 7.10 9.97
C ARG A 82 6.57 7.99 8.74
N HIS A 83 7.75 7.91 8.16
CA HIS A 83 8.14 8.65 6.96
C HIS A 83 8.18 7.76 5.69
N ARG A 84 7.57 6.57 5.75
CA ARG A 84 7.47 5.67 4.60
C ARG A 84 6.04 5.24 4.37
N ALA A 85 5.67 5.19 3.11
CA ALA A 85 4.42 4.62 2.65
C ALA A 85 4.68 3.59 1.54
N PHE A 86 3.76 2.66 1.39
CA PHE A 86 3.69 1.73 0.28
C PHE A 86 2.34 1.86 -0.41
N GLY A 87 2.33 1.80 -1.72
CA GLY A 87 1.08 1.88 -2.48
C GLY A 87 1.20 1.18 -3.81
N GLY A 88 0.06 0.80 -4.36
CA GLY A 88 0.00 0.16 -5.67
C GLY A 88 -1.42 0.05 -6.18
N PHE A 89 -1.55 -0.08 -7.49
CA PHE A 89 -2.81 -0.16 -8.20
C PHE A 89 -3.07 -1.59 -8.70
N SER A 90 -4.31 -2.07 -8.64
CA SER A 90 -4.71 -3.40 -9.11
C SER A 90 -3.89 -4.50 -8.38
N MET A 91 -3.12 -5.32 -9.08
CA MET A 91 -2.18 -6.25 -8.44
C MET A 91 -1.20 -5.58 -7.46
N GLY A 92 -0.87 -4.31 -7.68
CA GLY A 92 -0.11 -3.52 -6.71
C GLY A 92 -0.88 -3.22 -5.43
N ALA A 93 -2.22 -3.12 -5.48
CA ALA A 93 -3.05 -3.01 -4.27
C ALA A 93 -3.01 -4.31 -3.47
N THR A 94 -3.11 -5.46 -4.14
CA THR A 94 -2.93 -6.78 -3.54
C THR A 94 -1.58 -6.88 -2.81
N THR A 95 -0.48 -6.43 -3.47
CA THR A 95 0.85 -6.33 -2.84
C THR A 95 0.85 -5.38 -1.64
N THR A 96 0.10 -4.27 -1.72
CA THR A 96 0.01 -3.30 -0.60
C THR A 96 -0.62 -3.93 0.63
N TRP A 97 -1.67 -4.72 0.47
CA TRP A 97 -2.26 -5.48 1.56
C TRP A 97 -1.30 -6.53 2.14
N ASP A 98 -0.54 -7.24 1.29
CA ASP A 98 0.48 -8.17 1.75
C ASP A 98 1.60 -7.46 2.54
N VAL A 99 2.04 -6.29 2.10
CA VAL A 99 3.04 -5.48 2.83
C VAL A 99 2.49 -5.03 4.19
N PHE A 100 1.23 -4.61 4.27
CA PHE A 100 0.59 -4.28 5.55
C PHE A 100 0.52 -5.50 6.48
N ALA A 101 0.08 -6.65 5.97
CA ALA A 101 -0.06 -7.88 6.75
C ALA A 101 1.28 -8.45 7.24
N LEU A 102 2.35 -8.32 6.44
CA LEU A 102 3.60 -9.06 6.64
C LEU A 102 4.79 -8.19 7.04
N ARG A 103 4.77 -6.89 6.73
CA ARG A 103 5.87 -5.93 6.96
C ARG A 103 5.43 -4.59 7.59
N PRO A 104 4.46 -4.56 8.52
CA PRO A 104 3.96 -3.28 9.07
C PRO A 104 5.04 -2.48 9.82
N GLN A 105 6.13 -3.14 10.24
CA GLN A 105 7.23 -2.51 10.97
C GLN A 105 8.04 -1.51 10.14
N TYR A 106 7.89 -1.48 8.82
CA TYR A 106 8.69 -0.61 7.96
C TYR A 106 7.92 0.57 7.37
N PHE A 107 6.59 0.53 7.41
CA PHE A 107 5.73 1.54 6.81
C PHE A 107 4.69 2.06 7.80
N TYR A 108 4.31 3.31 7.62
CA TYR A 108 3.17 3.92 8.31
C TYR A 108 1.96 4.07 7.39
N GLY A 109 2.20 4.52 6.15
CA GLY A 109 1.15 4.76 5.15
C GLY A 109 1.00 3.59 4.18
N TYR A 110 -0.25 3.32 3.80
CA TYR A 110 -0.60 2.31 2.81
C TYR A 110 -1.65 2.88 1.86
N MET A 111 -1.44 2.72 0.56
CA MET A 111 -2.34 3.20 -0.49
C MET A 111 -2.73 2.04 -1.42
N PRO A 112 -3.59 1.10 -0.99
CA PRO A 112 -4.15 0.09 -1.88
C PRO A 112 -5.16 0.75 -2.82
N MET A 113 -4.84 0.84 -4.11
CA MET A 113 -5.64 1.48 -5.15
C MET A 113 -6.28 0.42 -6.06
N ALA A 114 -7.61 0.39 -6.10
CA ALA A 114 -8.42 -0.48 -6.96
C ALA A 114 -8.04 -1.97 -6.86
N GLY A 115 -8.05 -2.52 -5.64
CA GLY A 115 -7.83 -3.95 -5.42
C GLY A 115 -7.93 -4.34 -3.94
N GLU A 116 -8.46 -5.52 -3.71
CA GLU A 116 -8.57 -6.19 -2.42
C GLU A 116 -7.33 -7.04 -2.10
N SER A 117 -7.29 -7.59 -0.91
CA SER A 117 -6.27 -8.57 -0.49
C SER A 117 -6.57 -9.97 -1.05
N TRP A 118 -5.55 -10.63 -1.54
CA TRP A 118 -5.64 -12.03 -1.95
C TRP A 118 -4.99 -12.99 -0.93
N ILE A 119 -4.65 -12.47 0.25
CA ILE A 119 -4.10 -13.29 1.32
C ILE A 119 -5.11 -14.37 1.75
N GLY A 120 -4.67 -15.63 1.80
CA GLY A 120 -5.56 -16.76 2.10
C GLY A 120 -6.39 -17.27 0.91
N ARG A 121 -6.23 -16.71 -0.31
CA ARG A 121 -6.98 -17.15 -1.50
C ARG A 121 -6.68 -18.61 -1.87
N GLU A 122 -5.44 -19.05 -1.74
CA GLU A 122 -5.04 -20.43 -2.03
C GLU A 122 -5.62 -21.45 -1.02
N GLU A 123 -5.99 -20.99 0.16
CA GLU A 123 -6.60 -21.78 1.22
C GLU A 123 -8.12 -21.66 1.28
N ASP A 124 -8.76 -21.07 0.29
CA ASP A 124 -10.20 -20.79 0.24
C ASP A 124 -10.71 -20.05 1.50
N ALA A 125 -9.90 -19.11 2.02
CA ALA A 125 -10.23 -18.37 3.23
C ALA A 125 -11.50 -17.53 3.04
N ASP A 126 -12.38 -17.57 4.04
CA ASP A 126 -13.56 -16.70 4.08
C ASP A 126 -13.20 -15.25 4.47
N SER A 127 -14.17 -14.33 4.37
CA SER A 127 -13.95 -12.91 4.63
C SER A 127 -13.41 -12.61 6.02
N ALA A 128 -13.82 -13.35 7.04
CA ALA A 128 -13.33 -13.17 8.41
C ALA A 128 -11.90 -13.70 8.58
N GLN A 129 -11.57 -14.81 7.93
CA GLN A 129 -10.21 -15.35 7.89
C GLN A 129 -9.27 -14.40 7.14
N ILE A 130 -9.70 -13.82 6.02
CA ILE A 130 -8.94 -12.80 5.29
C ILE A 130 -8.71 -11.56 6.17
N ALA A 131 -9.74 -11.06 6.88
CA ALA A 131 -9.59 -9.95 7.81
C ALA A 131 -8.58 -10.25 8.92
N GLN A 132 -8.60 -11.45 9.47
CA GLN A 132 -7.61 -11.91 10.46
C GLN A 132 -6.19 -11.95 9.88
N LEU A 133 -6.01 -12.48 8.69
CA LEU A 133 -4.70 -12.55 8.03
C LEU A 133 -4.13 -11.17 7.70
N VAL A 134 -4.98 -10.26 7.22
CA VAL A 134 -4.60 -8.87 6.90
C VAL A 134 -4.15 -8.11 8.15
N THR A 135 -4.84 -8.29 9.30
CA THR A 135 -4.53 -7.57 10.54
C THR A 135 -3.41 -8.20 11.36
N ALA A 136 -3.07 -9.47 11.09
CA ALA A 136 -2.14 -10.24 11.89
C ALA A 136 -0.76 -9.59 12.11
N GLY A 137 -0.28 -8.80 11.15
CA GLY A 137 0.98 -8.07 11.28
C GLY A 137 0.91 -6.95 12.32
N ALA A 138 -0.16 -6.16 12.28
CA ALA A 138 -0.41 -5.07 13.22
C ALA A 138 -0.64 -5.62 14.64
N GLU A 139 -1.40 -6.70 14.78
CA GLU A 139 -1.63 -7.37 16.07
C GLU A 139 -0.32 -7.90 16.69
N ARG A 140 0.51 -8.60 15.91
CA ARG A 140 1.83 -9.09 16.38
C ARG A 140 2.76 -7.95 16.79
N ALA A 141 2.66 -6.81 16.12
CA ALA A 141 3.45 -5.62 16.44
C ALA A 141 2.85 -4.80 17.59
N HIS A 142 1.68 -5.18 18.12
CA HIS A 142 0.90 -4.45 19.12
C HIS A 142 0.58 -3.02 18.67
N TYR A 143 0.26 -2.83 17.39
CA TYR A 143 -0.13 -1.54 16.84
C TYR A 143 -1.58 -1.22 17.15
N GLY A 144 -1.81 0.04 17.54
CA GLY A 144 -3.14 0.63 17.62
C GLY A 144 -3.47 1.45 16.35
N PRO A 145 -4.65 2.05 16.28
CA PRO A 145 -5.13 2.81 15.12
C PRO A 145 -4.28 4.06 14.79
N GLN A 146 -3.41 4.50 15.71
CA GLN A 146 -2.48 5.62 15.51
C GLN A 146 -1.14 5.21 14.89
N ASP A 147 -0.89 3.91 14.77
CA ASP A 147 0.40 3.39 14.35
C ASP A 147 0.50 3.13 12.85
N PHE A 148 -0.60 3.25 12.12
CA PHE A 148 -0.61 3.14 10.65
C PHE A 148 -1.77 3.95 10.06
N ARG A 149 -1.76 4.12 8.75
CA ARG A 149 -2.84 4.73 7.99
C ARG A 149 -3.00 4.03 6.65
N ILE A 150 -4.19 3.50 6.39
CA ILE A 150 -4.58 2.87 5.13
C ILE A 150 -5.54 3.82 4.43
N LEU A 151 -5.14 4.31 3.26
CA LEU A 151 -5.94 5.14 2.37
C LEU A 151 -6.28 4.27 1.15
N ALA A 152 -7.41 3.60 1.23
CA ALA A 152 -7.92 2.76 0.17
C ALA A 152 -8.71 3.61 -0.82
N SER A 153 -8.45 3.46 -2.12
CA SER A 153 -9.14 4.26 -3.13
C SER A 153 -9.47 3.46 -4.39
N VAL A 154 -10.56 3.81 -5.06
CA VAL A 154 -11.06 3.08 -6.23
C VAL A 154 -12.04 3.94 -7.04
N GLY A 155 -12.10 3.72 -8.36
CA GLY A 155 -13.12 4.36 -9.21
C GLY A 155 -14.53 3.84 -8.94
N SER A 156 -15.55 4.69 -9.04
CA SER A 156 -16.95 4.27 -8.83
C SER A 156 -17.49 3.32 -9.91
N LEU A 157 -16.83 3.30 -11.08
CA LEU A 157 -17.14 2.38 -12.20
C LEU A 157 -16.10 1.25 -12.32
N ASP A 158 -15.16 1.15 -11.37
CA ASP A 158 -14.13 0.12 -11.35
C ASP A 158 -14.71 -1.18 -10.80
N PRO A 159 -14.59 -2.33 -11.50
CA PRO A 159 -15.04 -3.62 -10.99
C PRO A 159 -14.45 -3.99 -9.62
N ALA A 160 -13.21 -3.57 -9.31
CA ALA A 160 -12.56 -3.83 -8.03
C ALA A 160 -13.32 -3.24 -6.82
N LEU A 161 -14.19 -2.25 -7.03
CA LEU A 161 -15.05 -1.72 -5.98
C LEU A 161 -15.93 -2.79 -5.35
N GLY A 162 -16.39 -3.77 -6.17
CA GLY A 162 -17.27 -4.86 -5.74
C GLY A 162 -16.63 -5.80 -4.71
N ASP A 163 -15.31 -5.94 -4.71
CA ASP A 163 -14.55 -6.81 -3.82
C ASP A 163 -13.89 -6.01 -2.69
N MET A 164 -13.37 -4.83 -3.01
CA MET A 164 -12.68 -3.96 -2.08
C MET A 164 -13.59 -3.41 -0.97
N ALA A 165 -14.80 -2.94 -1.32
CA ALA A 165 -15.71 -2.37 -0.33
C ALA A 165 -16.20 -3.39 0.72
N PRO A 166 -16.60 -4.63 0.36
CA PRO A 166 -16.91 -5.67 1.34
C PRO A 166 -15.73 -6.03 2.23
N GLN A 167 -14.49 -6.10 1.70
CA GLN A 167 -13.31 -6.36 2.51
C GLN A 167 -13.12 -5.27 3.58
N LEU A 168 -13.22 -4.00 3.21
CA LEU A 168 -13.07 -2.91 4.17
C LEU A 168 -14.17 -2.91 5.23
N ALA A 169 -15.41 -3.23 4.82
CA ALA A 169 -16.54 -3.40 5.75
C ALA A 169 -16.27 -4.53 6.75
N GLN A 170 -15.75 -5.67 6.29
CA GLN A 170 -15.39 -6.80 7.15
C GLN A 170 -14.27 -6.45 8.12
N LEU A 171 -13.19 -5.79 7.65
CA LEU A 171 -12.10 -5.32 8.50
C LEU A 171 -12.60 -4.42 9.63
N ARG A 172 -13.50 -3.48 9.36
CA ARG A 172 -14.10 -2.61 10.37
C ARG A 172 -15.02 -3.35 11.33
N ALA A 173 -15.76 -4.33 10.83
CA ALA A 173 -16.68 -5.12 11.66
C ALA A 173 -15.95 -6.00 12.67
N ASP A 174 -14.88 -6.67 12.23
CA ASP A 174 -14.13 -7.61 13.06
C ASP A 174 -13.08 -6.93 13.95
N TYR A 175 -12.55 -5.79 13.51
CA TYR A 175 -11.47 -5.06 14.20
C TYR A 175 -11.80 -3.57 14.41
N PRO A 176 -12.93 -3.22 15.07
CA PRO A 176 -13.41 -1.83 15.18
C PRO A 176 -12.44 -0.91 15.95
N ASP A 177 -11.69 -1.46 16.90
CA ASP A 177 -10.72 -0.68 17.69
C ASP A 177 -9.40 -0.44 16.92
N LEU A 178 -9.13 -1.22 15.88
CA LEU A 178 -7.93 -1.12 15.04
C LEU A 178 -8.22 -0.39 13.73
N MET A 179 -9.34 -0.72 13.08
CA MET A 179 -9.76 -0.20 11.77
C MET A 179 -10.79 0.92 11.93
N THR A 180 -10.35 2.00 12.56
CA THR A 180 -11.15 3.21 12.80
C THR A 180 -11.18 4.12 11.56
N ASP A 181 -11.99 5.18 11.60
CA ASP A 181 -12.01 6.17 10.52
C ASP A 181 -10.68 6.94 10.35
N ASP A 182 -9.82 6.94 11.37
CA ASP A 182 -8.48 7.53 11.27
C ASP A 182 -7.46 6.58 10.64
N SER A 183 -7.56 5.28 10.88
CA SER A 183 -6.58 4.28 10.44
C SER A 183 -6.92 3.62 9.11
N LEU A 184 -8.21 3.54 8.75
CA LEU A 184 -8.70 2.96 7.49
C LEU A 184 -9.73 3.90 6.86
N GLN A 185 -9.38 4.50 5.75
CA GLN A 185 -10.26 5.37 4.97
C GLN A 185 -10.49 4.78 3.58
N MET A 186 -11.66 5.05 3.00
CA MET A 186 -11.96 4.72 1.62
C MET A 186 -12.40 5.97 0.87
N TRP A 187 -11.75 6.22 -0.26
CA TRP A 187 -12.13 7.28 -1.19
C TRP A 187 -12.61 6.69 -2.52
N ILE A 188 -13.72 7.23 -3.03
CA ILE A 188 -14.30 6.83 -4.32
C ILE A 188 -14.03 7.92 -5.34
N ASP A 189 -13.36 7.58 -6.44
CA ASP A 189 -13.14 8.46 -7.59
C ASP A 189 -14.36 8.40 -8.51
N GLU A 190 -15.26 9.36 -8.35
CA GLU A 190 -16.54 9.36 -9.01
C GLU A 190 -16.46 9.47 -10.53
N GLY A 191 -17.10 8.54 -11.22
CA GLY A 191 -17.12 8.46 -12.69
C GLY A 191 -15.94 7.75 -13.32
N GLU A 192 -14.93 7.38 -12.53
CA GLU A 192 -13.73 6.73 -13.02
C GLU A 192 -13.84 5.19 -12.97
N ASN A 193 -13.12 4.56 -13.89
CA ASN A 193 -13.01 3.11 -14.02
C ASN A 193 -11.58 2.62 -13.70
N HIS A 194 -11.27 1.36 -14.03
CA HIS A 194 -9.94 0.76 -13.86
C HIS A 194 -8.94 1.36 -14.87
N SER A 195 -8.43 2.55 -14.61
CA SER A 195 -7.64 3.34 -15.57
C SER A 195 -6.47 4.09 -14.93
N MET A 196 -5.47 4.45 -15.76
CA MET A 196 -4.36 5.29 -15.31
C MET A 196 -4.80 6.72 -14.96
N THR A 197 -5.91 7.21 -15.47
CA THR A 197 -6.51 8.48 -15.04
C THR A 197 -6.94 8.38 -13.59
N SER A 198 -7.68 7.33 -13.25
CA SER A 198 -8.09 7.08 -11.86
C SER A 198 -6.89 6.91 -10.92
N VAL A 199 -5.83 6.21 -11.35
CA VAL A 199 -4.57 6.14 -10.59
C VAL A 199 -4.02 7.52 -10.26
N GLY A 200 -3.98 8.42 -11.26
CA GLY A 200 -3.52 9.80 -11.06
C GLY A 200 -4.36 10.55 -10.03
N ASN A 201 -5.70 10.43 -10.12
CA ASN A 201 -6.63 11.05 -9.18
C ASN A 201 -6.47 10.49 -7.77
N GLN A 202 -6.36 9.17 -7.62
CA GLN A 202 -6.18 8.48 -6.34
C GLN A 202 -4.87 8.91 -5.67
N VAL A 203 -3.77 8.98 -6.43
CA VAL A 203 -2.49 9.48 -5.92
C VAL A 203 -2.57 10.95 -5.51
N ALA A 204 -3.23 11.78 -6.32
CA ALA A 204 -3.41 13.21 -6.01
C ALA A 204 -4.24 13.44 -4.74
N HIS A 205 -5.22 12.56 -4.47
CA HIS A 205 -6.04 12.62 -3.27
C HIS A 205 -5.29 12.11 -2.03
N ASP A 206 -4.65 10.93 -2.12
CA ASP A 206 -4.16 10.20 -0.96
C ASP A 206 -2.77 10.65 -0.50
N LEU A 207 -1.87 10.99 -1.45
CA LEU A 207 -0.48 11.28 -1.13
C LEU A 207 -0.30 12.49 -0.19
N PRO A 208 -1.06 13.61 -0.32
CA PRO A 208 -1.00 14.73 0.62
C PRO A 208 -1.43 14.38 2.05
N LEU A 209 -2.27 13.38 2.20
CA LEU A 209 -2.72 12.90 3.52
C LEU A 209 -1.64 12.10 4.25
N LEU A 210 -0.67 11.52 3.54
CA LEU A 210 0.46 10.76 4.09
C LEU A 210 1.71 11.62 4.25
N PHE A 211 1.93 12.56 3.35
CA PHE A 211 3.11 13.42 3.32
C PHE A 211 2.71 14.91 3.29
N PRO A 212 1.99 15.42 4.32
CA PRO A 212 1.56 16.81 4.35
C PRO A 212 2.78 17.75 4.27
N PRO A 213 2.59 18.97 3.78
CA PRO A 213 3.64 19.99 3.81
C PRO A 213 4.11 20.25 5.25
N ALA A 214 5.39 20.66 5.39
CA ALA A 214 6.02 20.90 6.69
C ALA A 214 5.47 22.17 7.39
#